data_6efd9b38e7b68abacc394b27fe0ac926
#
_entry.id   6efd9b38e7b68abacc394b27fe0ac926
#
_cell.length_a   1.000
_cell.length_b   1.000
_cell.length_c   1.000
_cell.angle_alpha   90.00
_cell.angle_beta   90.00
_cell.angle_gamma   90.00
#
_symmetry.space_group_name_H-M   'P 1'
#
loop_
_entity.id
_entity.type
_entity.pdbx_description
1 polymer ?
#
loop_
_entity_poly.entity_id
_entity_poly.type
_entity_poly.pdbx_seq_one_letter_code
_entity_poly.pdbx_strand_id
1 'polypeptide(L)'
;MTDHVHHPGCGCAGAPAAVNPVAVELVRGNAVESRHRARACVVAADGRVLHAWGDVDEPVFPRSAIKAVQAIPLVETGAFDAFGLGDRELALACSSHAAEPVHTDVAKAWIARIGRTVDAYECGTHLPTDEPTAHDLLRRGEAPSAFHNNCSGKHAGMITTAVHLGEDPRGYVRRDHPVQRRVEAVLADLSGLDTAALPVGIDGCSVPNWAMPLRVFAATMARFADPAGLPPARAAAMRRIAAAWAAHPRLISGTGRFDTRLMDLLPGEVLAKGGAE
;
A
#
# COMPACT_ATOMS: atom_id res chain seq x y z
N MET A 1 3.87 10.80 -62.68
CA MET A 1 5.05 10.01 -62.37
C MET A 1 5.71 10.65 -61.19
N THR A 2 5.44 10.17 -60.00
CA THR A 2 6.08 10.59 -58.76
C THR A 2 6.44 9.34 -57.99
N ASP A 3 7.77 9.09 -57.96
CA ASP A 3 8.35 7.91 -57.29
C ASP A 3 8.18 8.02 -55.78
N HIS A 4 7.49 7.06 -55.19
CA HIS A 4 7.51 6.83 -53.75
C HIS A 4 8.73 5.99 -53.35
N VAL A 5 9.69 6.61 -52.69
CA VAL A 5 10.83 5.94 -52.06
C VAL A 5 10.34 5.23 -50.81
N HIS A 6 10.33 3.89 -50.85
CA HIS A 6 10.14 3.06 -49.66
C HIS A 6 11.42 3.09 -48.82
N HIS A 7 11.37 3.65 -47.60
CA HIS A 7 12.37 3.39 -46.54
C HIS A 7 12.04 2.06 -45.88
N PRO A 8 12.97 1.08 -45.81
CA PRO A 8 12.80 -0.12 -45.02
C PRO A 8 12.90 0.27 -43.55
N GLY A 9 11.78 0.15 -42.83
CA GLY A 9 11.72 0.29 -41.38
C GLY A 9 12.59 -0.77 -40.73
N CYS A 10 13.49 -0.33 -39.86
CA CYS A 10 14.29 -1.18 -38.99
C CYS A 10 13.36 -1.87 -37.98
N GLY A 11 12.95 -3.08 -38.29
CA GLY A 11 12.16 -3.95 -37.41
C GLY A 11 13.05 -4.49 -36.29
N CYS A 12 13.20 -3.75 -35.22
CA CYS A 12 13.58 -4.35 -33.95
C CYS A 12 12.37 -5.19 -33.46
N ALA A 13 12.31 -6.43 -33.88
CA ALA A 13 11.43 -7.41 -33.27
C ALA A 13 11.91 -7.58 -31.82
N GLY A 14 11.26 -6.87 -30.89
CA GLY A 14 11.43 -7.11 -29.47
C GLY A 14 11.17 -8.60 -29.18
N ALA A 15 12.00 -9.20 -28.33
CA ALA A 15 11.72 -10.56 -27.85
C ALA A 15 10.26 -10.65 -27.40
N PRO A 16 9.54 -11.75 -27.72
CA PRO A 16 8.15 -11.89 -27.28
C PRO A 16 8.07 -11.70 -25.77
N ALA A 17 7.14 -10.83 -25.32
CA ALA A 17 6.93 -10.58 -23.89
C ALA A 17 6.77 -11.92 -23.16
N ALA A 18 7.47 -12.09 -22.06
CA ALA A 18 7.41 -13.33 -21.28
C ALA A 18 5.96 -13.62 -20.89
N VAL A 19 5.44 -14.77 -21.30
CA VAL A 19 4.06 -15.16 -20.97
C VAL A 19 3.98 -15.47 -19.48
N ASN A 20 3.13 -14.74 -18.74
CA ASN A 20 2.91 -15.04 -17.33
C ASN A 20 2.43 -16.48 -17.15
N PRO A 21 3.07 -17.30 -16.28
CA PRO A 21 2.70 -18.70 -16.09
C PRO A 21 1.30 -18.85 -15.49
N VAL A 22 0.64 -19.97 -15.76
CA VAL A 22 -0.57 -20.36 -15.05
C VAL A 22 -0.18 -20.72 -13.61
N ALA A 23 -0.67 -19.95 -12.66
CA ALA A 23 -0.39 -20.15 -11.24
C ALA A 23 -1.48 -20.94 -10.53
N VAL A 24 -2.74 -20.82 -10.99
CA VAL A 24 -3.90 -21.50 -10.40
C VAL A 24 -4.81 -22.01 -11.51
N GLU A 25 -5.29 -23.25 -11.36
CA GLU A 25 -6.38 -23.80 -12.13
C GLU A 25 -7.55 -24.13 -11.21
N LEU A 26 -8.73 -23.66 -11.58
CA LEU A 26 -9.98 -24.12 -10.97
C LEU A 26 -10.51 -25.28 -11.80
N VAL A 27 -10.82 -26.39 -11.12
CA VAL A 27 -11.32 -27.59 -11.79
C VAL A 27 -12.75 -27.88 -11.37
N ARG A 28 -13.54 -28.39 -12.32
CA ARG A 28 -14.88 -28.91 -12.08
C ARG A 28 -14.91 -30.36 -12.57
N GLY A 29 -15.01 -31.28 -11.63
CA GLY A 29 -14.87 -32.71 -11.93
C GLY A 29 -13.46 -33.00 -12.49
N ASN A 30 -13.39 -33.48 -13.72
CA ASN A 30 -12.13 -33.82 -14.42
C ASN A 30 -11.71 -32.76 -15.48
N ALA A 31 -12.39 -31.61 -15.54
CA ALA A 31 -12.10 -30.56 -16.50
C ALA A 31 -11.62 -29.28 -15.82
N VAL A 32 -10.69 -28.58 -16.46
CA VAL A 32 -10.26 -27.25 -16.02
C VAL A 32 -11.35 -26.26 -16.42
N GLU A 33 -11.92 -25.56 -15.43
CA GLU A 33 -12.96 -24.55 -15.60
C GLU A 33 -12.38 -23.17 -15.88
N SER A 34 -11.32 -22.80 -15.15
CA SER A 34 -10.63 -21.53 -15.37
C SER A 34 -9.15 -21.62 -15.02
N ARG A 35 -8.34 -20.70 -15.59
CA ARG A 35 -6.91 -20.56 -15.34
C ARG A 35 -6.59 -19.13 -14.98
N HIS A 36 -5.81 -18.97 -13.93
CA HIS A 36 -5.29 -17.66 -13.50
C HIS A 36 -3.79 -17.62 -13.73
N ARG A 37 -3.35 -16.62 -14.48
CA ARG A 37 -1.93 -16.36 -14.70
C ARG A 37 -1.44 -15.35 -13.69
N ALA A 38 -0.19 -15.52 -13.23
CA ALA A 38 0.42 -14.61 -12.30
C ALA A 38 1.88 -14.33 -12.70
N ARG A 39 2.41 -13.26 -12.18
CA ARG A 39 3.83 -12.95 -12.16
C ARG A 39 4.26 -12.75 -10.73
N ALA A 40 5.49 -13.14 -10.43
CA ALA A 40 6.06 -13.00 -9.10
C ALA A 40 7.57 -12.81 -9.19
N CYS A 41 8.14 -12.17 -8.17
CA CYS A 41 9.58 -12.14 -8.00
C CYS A 41 9.98 -12.16 -6.52
N VAL A 42 11.18 -12.64 -6.28
CA VAL A 42 11.88 -12.55 -5.00
C VAL A 42 13.10 -11.69 -5.22
N VAL A 43 13.24 -10.63 -4.42
CA VAL A 43 14.32 -9.64 -4.56
C VAL A 43 15.02 -9.48 -3.22
N ALA A 44 16.34 -9.50 -3.22
CA ALA A 44 17.18 -9.22 -2.06
C ALA A 44 17.23 -7.72 -1.76
N ALA A 45 17.67 -7.34 -0.54
CA ALA A 45 17.77 -5.94 -0.13
C ALA A 45 18.76 -5.12 -0.95
N ASP A 46 19.76 -5.77 -1.56
CA ASP A 46 20.69 -5.17 -2.52
C ASP A 46 20.09 -4.89 -3.91
N GLY A 47 18.81 -5.26 -4.12
CA GLY A 47 18.09 -5.11 -5.38
C GLY A 47 18.28 -6.26 -6.37
N ARG A 48 19.04 -7.28 -6.03
CA ARG A 48 19.26 -8.43 -6.89
C ARG A 48 18.02 -9.32 -6.94
N VAL A 49 17.51 -9.59 -8.14
CA VAL A 49 16.40 -10.53 -8.36
C VAL A 49 16.93 -11.96 -8.14
N LEU A 50 16.38 -12.64 -7.14
CA LEU A 50 16.72 -14.03 -6.81
C LEU A 50 15.91 -15.02 -7.63
N HIS A 51 14.60 -14.75 -7.75
CA HIS A 51 13.67 -15.54 -8.56
C HIS A 51 12.67 -14.64 -9.25
N ALA A 52 12.28 -15.00 -10.47
CA ALA A 52 11.26 -14.31 -11.25
C ALA A 52 10.39 -15.32 -12.01
N TRP A 53 9.10 -15.06 -12.07
CA TRP A 53 8.12 -15.80 -12.86
C TRP A 53 7.25 -14.80 -13.63
N GLY A 54 7.13 -14.99 -14.94
CA GLY A 54 6.44 -14.06 -15.83
C GLY A 54 7.19 -12.75 -16.07
N ASP A 55 6.49 -11.75 -16.60
CA ASP A 55 7.06 -10.44 -16.91
C ASP A 55 7.05 -9.54 -15.66
N VAL A 56 8.19 -9.51 -14.96
CA VAL A 56 8.38 -8.70 -13.75
C VAL A 56 8.81 -7.26 -14.05
N ASP A 57 9.05 -6.94 -15.33
CA ASP A 57 9.35 -5.58 -15.80
C ASP A 57 8.08 -4.82 -16.20
N GLU A 58 6.98 -5.52 -16.47
CA GLU A 58 5.71 -4.88 -16.73
C GLU A 58 5.21 -4.09 -15.52
N PRO A 59 4.82 -2.79 -15.69
CA PRO A 59 4.37 -1.96 -14.59
C PRO A 59 3.10 -2.51 -13.91
N VAL A 60 3.06 -2.41 -12.61
CA VAL A 60 1.90 -2.72 -11.75
C VAL A 60 1.58 -1.55 -10.83
N PHE A 61 0.32 -1.35 -10.52
CA PHE A 61 -0.10 -0.51 -9.41
C PHE A 61 0.01 -1.32 -8.11
N PRO A 62 0.91 -0.99 -7.18
CA PRO A 62 1.07 -1.75 -5.93
C PRO A 62 -0.18 -1.66 -5.03
N ARG A 63 -1.03 -0.67 -5.24
CA ARG A 63 -2.22 -0.44 -4.45
C ARG A 63 -1.91 -0.44 -2.94
N SER A 64 -2.67 -1.15 -2.16
CA SER A 64 -2.48 -1.18 -0.71
C SER A 64 -1.17 -1.82 -0.24
N ALA A 65 -0.44 -2.54 -1.08
CA ALA A 65 0.85 -3.12 -0.71
C ALA A 65 1.93 -2.05 -0.42
N ILE A 66 1.77 -0.81 -0.92
CA ILE A 66 2.72 0.30 -0.72
C ILE A 66 2.51 1.07 0.61
N LYS A 67 1.51 0.73 1.41
CA LYS A 67 1.09 1.56 2.57
C LYS A 67 2.19 1.78 3.61
N ALA A 68 3.10 0.83 3.80
CA ALA A 68 4.25 1.01 4.67
C ALA A 68 5.13 2.19 4.23
N VAL A 69 5.36 2.33 2.91
CA VAL A 69 6.10 3.47 2.33
C VAL A 69 5.32 4.77 2.56
N GLN A 70 4.00 4.74 2.39
CA GLN A 70 3.12 5.89 2.62
C GLN A 70 3.07 6.35 4.09
N ALA A 71 3.39 5.46 5.05
CA ALA A 71 3.44 5.76 6.46
C ALA A 71 4.78 6.40 6.92
N ILE A 72 5.83 6.33 6.10
CA ILE A 72 7.15 6.86 6.47
C ILE A 72 7.11 8.35 6.83
N PRO A 73 6.47 9.25 6.06
CA PRO A 73 6.42 10.67 6.40
C PRO A 73 5.81 10.97 7.76
N LEU A 74 4.84 10.18 8.23
CA LEU A 74 4.25 10.34 9.57
C LEU A 74 5.31 10.26 10.67
N VAL A 75 6.29 9.37 10.53
CA VAL A 75 7.35 9.17 11.52
C VAL A 75 8.50 10.15 11.29
N GLU A 76 8.97 10.31 10.04
CA GLU A 76 10.13 11.16 9.71
C GLU A 76 9.91 12.63 10.03
N THR A 77 8.69 13.13 9.90
CA THR A 77 8.36 14.53 10.24
C THR A 77 8.23 14.79 11.73
N GLY A 78 8.28 13.73 12.57
CA GLY A 78 8.05 13.83 13.98
C GLY A 78 6.57 13.90 14.38
N ALA A 79 5.64 13.87 13.42
CA ALA A 79 4.20 13.95 13.67
C ALA A 79 3.71 12.81 14.57
N PHE A 80 4.25 11.61 14.37
CA PHE A 80 3.93 10.45 15.18
C PHE A 80 4.21 10.68 16.68
N ASP A 81 5.39 11.18 17.00
CA ASP A 81 5.83 11.41 18.38
C ASP A 81 5.15 12.64 18.99
N ALA A 82 4.95 13.70 18.21
CA ALA A 82 4.33 14.94 18.66
C ALA A 82 2.90 14.74 19.20
N PHE A 83 2.16 13.79 18.63
CA PHE A 83 0.82 13.44 19.09
C PHE A 83 0.77 12.22 20.03
N GLY A 84 1.92 11.70 20.46
CA GLY A 84 2.00 10.58 21.39
C GLY A 84 1.30 9.32 20.86
N LEU A 85 1.42 9.06 19.54
CA LEU A 85 0.84 7.87 18.90
C LEU A 85 1.65 6.63 19.28
N GLY A 86 1.00 5.47 19.27
CA GLY A 86 1.60 4.18 19.61
C GLY A 86 1.65 3.20 18.43
N ASP A 87 2.18 2.01 18.70
CA ASP A 87 2.37 0.98 17.67
C ASP A 87 1.06 0.55 17.00
N ARG A 88 -0.07 0.64 17.72
CA ARG A 88 -1.39 0.31 17.17
C ARG A 88 -1.80 1.28 16.06
N GLU A 89 -1.61 2.58 16.26
CA GLU A 89 -1.87 3.60 15.26
C GLU A 89 -0.92 3.43 14.07
N LEU A 90 0.36 3.12 14.33
CA LEU A 90 1.34 2.92 13.28
C LEU A 90 1.07 1.68 12.43
N ALA A 91 0.67 0.57 13.04
CA ALA A 91 0.20 -0.61 12.33
C ALA A 91 -1.05 -0.30 11.49
N LEU A 92 -2.01 0.44 12.07
CA LEU A 92 -3.23 0.83 11.36
C LEU A 92 -2.93 1.76 10.16
N ALA A 93 -1.87 2.60 10.23
CA ALA A 93 -1.44 3.41 9.09
C ALA A 93 -1.04 2.57 7.87
N CYS A 94 -0.54 1.34 8.09
CA CYS A 94 -0.14 0.40 7.03
C CYS A 94 -1.27 -0.55 6.60
N SER A 95 -2.43 -0.50 7.24
CA SER A 95 -3.49 -1.49 7.13
C SER A 95 -4.34 -1.39 5.85
N SER A 96 -4.94 -2.52 5.49
CA SER A 96 -6.16 -2.60 4.68
C SER A 96 -7.16 -3.41 5.48
N HIS A 97 -7.68 -2.79 6.54
CA HIS A 97 -8.41 -3.49 7.58
C HIS A 97 -9.86 -3.85 7.20
N ALA A 98 -10.39 -4.86 7.86
CA ALA A 98 -11.74 -5.34 7.65
C ALA A 98 -12.85 -4.48 8.32
N ALA A 99 -12.47 -3.41 9.00
CA ALA A 99 -13.32 -2.53 9.78
C ALA A 99 -13.98 -3.21 10.99
N GLU A 100 -13.34 -4.22 11.58
CA GLU A 100 -13.73 -4.74 12.89
C GLU A 100 -13.67 -3.62 13.95
N PRO A 101 -14.37 -3.73 15.09
CA PRO A 101 -14.30 -2.72 16.15
C PRO A 101 -12.89 -2.33 16.57
N VAL A 102 -11.96 -3.31 16.62
CA VAL A 102 -10.56 -3.05 16.96
C VAL A 102 -9.87 -2.03 16.04
N HIS A 103 -10.28 -1.97 14.78
CA HIS A 103 -9.75 -1.02 13.79
C HIS A 103 -10.41 0.35 13.93
N THR A 104 -11.75 0.35 13.93
CA THR A 104 -12.53 1.60 13.99
C THR A 104 -12.30 2.36 15.29
N ASP A 105 -12.12 1.66 16.42
CA ASP A 105 -11.84 2.29 17.72
C ASP A 105 -10.47 2.96 17.76
N VAL A 106 -9.44 2.32 17.17
CA VAL A 106 -8.12 2.96 17.02
C VAL A 106 -8.23 4.19 16.12
N ALA A 107 -8.91 4.10 14.98
CA ALA A 107 -9.07 5.24 14.07
C ALA A 107 -9.82 6.41 14.72
N LYS A 108 -10.90 6.14 15.48
CA LYS A 108 -11.67 7.14 16.23
C LYS A 108 -10.83 7.82 17.31
N ALA A 109 -10.13 7.01 18.12
CA ALA A 109 -9.27 7.55 19.18
C ALA A 109 -8.12 8.39 18.60
N TRP A 110 -7.51 7.94 17.50
CA TRP A 110 -6.44 8.65 16.83
C TRP A 110 -6.89 10.02 16.31
N ILE A 111 -7.95 10.06 15.51
CA ILE A 111 -8.39 11.32 14.90
C ILE A 111 -8.85 12.35 15.95
N ALA A 112 -9.46 11.89 17.06
CA ALA A 112 -9.82 12.73 18.19
C ALA A 112 -8.57 13.29 18.91
N ARG A 113 -7.51 12.47 19.06
CA ARG A 113 -6.26 12.88 19.69
C ARG A 113 -5.56 14.03 18.95
N ILE A 114 -5.69 14.09 17.63
CA ILE A 114 -5.15 15.19 16.83
C ILE A 114 -6.13 16.37 16.69
N GLY A 115 -7.21 16.39 17.47
CA GLY A 115 -8.21 17.47 17.48
C GLY A 115 -9.06 17.54 16.20
N ARG A 116 -9.31 16.40 15.55
CA ARG A 116 -10.12 16.31 14.35
C ARG A 116 -11.28 15.34 14.54
N THR A 117 -12.23 15.36 13.60
CA THR A 117 -13.39 14.48 13.54
C THR A 117 -13.40 13.65 12.26
N VAL A 118 -14.42 12.82 12.10
CA VAL A 118 -14.61 12.00 10.90
C VAL A 118 -14.68 12.84 9.61
N ASP A 119 -15.10 14.09 9.70
CA ASP A 119 -15.23 15.00 8.54
C ASP A 119 -13.88 15.41 7.93
N ALA A 120 -12.77 15.16 8.65
CA ALA A 120 -11.44 15.41 8.12
C ALA A 120 -11.00 14.35 7.07
N TYR A 121 -11.70 13.23 6.99
CA TYR A 121 -11.35 12.16 6.05
C TYR A 121 -11.90 12.42 4.64
N GLU A 122 -11.08 12.18 3.63
CA GLU A 122 -11.43 12.27 2.21
C GLU A 122 -11.35 10.90 1.49
N CYS A 123 -11.37 9.79 2.23
CA CYS A 123 -11.26 8.44 1.67
C CYS A 123 -12.59 7.83 1.21
N GLY A 124 -13.70 8.50 1.45
CA GLY A 124 -15.01 7.91 1.27
C GLY A 124 -15.37 6.82 2.31
N THR A 125 -16.49 6.17 2.09
CA THR A 125 -17.04 5.16 3.00
C THR A 125 -17.39 3.89 2.24
N HIS A 126 -17.35 2.75 2.92
CA HIS A 126 -17.91 1.48 2.43
C HIS A 126 -18.33 0.62 3.63
N LEU A 127 -19.14 -0.39 3.38
CA LEU A 127 -19.47 -1.37 4.41
C LEU A 127 -18.19 -2.09 4.88
N PRO A 128 -18.12 -2.48 6.18
CA PRO A 128 -17.08 -3.38 6.66
C PRO A 128 -16.97 -4.62 5.78
N THR A 129 -15.74 -5.06 5.53
CA THR A 129 -15.51 -6.35 4.86
C THR A 129 -15.48 -7.50 5.87
N ASP A 130 -15.56 -7.21 7.17
CA ASP A 130 -15.91 -8.15 8.22
C ASP A 130 -17.42 -8.31 8.25
N GLU A 131 -17.92 -9.47 7.82
CA GLU A 131 -19.37 -9.73 7.71
C GLU A 131 -20.14 -9.53 9.04
N PRO A 132 -19.65 -10.03 10.19
CA PRO A 132 -20.33 -9.78 11.47
C PRO A 132 -20.51 -8.30 11.77
N THR A 133 -19.48 -7.48 11.55
CA THR A 133 -19.52 -6.02 11.77
C THR A 133 -20.47 -5.34 10.78
N ALA A 134 -20.46 -5.75 9.49
CA ALA A 134 -21.38 -5.22 8.49
C ALA A 134 -22.85 -5.54 8.85
N HIS A 135 -23.13 -6.77 9.22
CA HIS A 135 -24.47 -7.18 9.64
C HIS A 135 -24.96 -6.45 10.91
N ASP A 136 -24.03 -6.17 11.83
CA ASP A 136 -24.36 -5.43 13.04
C ASP A 136 -24.74 -3.97 12.75
N LEU A 137 -23.96 -3.29 11.88
CA LEU A 137 -24.32 -1.95 11.40
C LEU A 137 -25.71 -1.93 10.75
N LEU A 138 -25.99 -2.88 9.85
CA LEU A 138 -27.28 -2.96 9.17
C LEU A 138 -28.42 -3.21 10.13
N ARG A 139 -28.25 -4.11 11.14
CA ARG A 139 -29.27 -4.36 12.16
C ARG A 139 -29.59 -3.13 13.01
N ARG A 140 -28.60 -2.28 13.26
CA ARG A 140 -28.79 -1.02 13.99
C ARG A 140 -29.33 0.12 13.13
N GLY A 141 -29.46 -0.09 11.81
CA GLY A 141 -29.85 0.96 10.87
C GLY A 141 -28.80 2.06 10.73
N GLU A 142 -27.53 1.76 11.02
CA GLU A 142 -26.41 2.70 10.95
C GLU A 142 -25.73 2.66 9.59
N ALA A 143 -25.40 3.84 9.06
CA ALA A 143 -24.57 3.95 7.86
C ALA A 143 -23.09 3.82 8.20
N PRO A 144 -22.27 3.24 7.30
CA PRO A 144 -20.83 3.23 7.48
C PRO A 144 -20.28 4.66 7.41
N SER A 145 -19.23 4.93 8.17
CA SER A 145 -18.47 6.18 8.15
C SER A 145 -17.08 5.96 7.55
N ALA A 146 -16.30 7.04 7.39
CA ALA A 146 -14.91 6.94 6.94
C ALA A 146 -14.02 6.08 7.85
N PHE A 147 -14.39 5.86 9.11
CA PHE A 147 -13.68 4.92 9.99
C PHE A 147 -13.78 3.46 9.53
N HIS A 148 -14.83 3.11 8.77
CA HIS A 148 -15.01 1.78 8.21
C HIS A 148 -14.27 1.60 6.88
N ASN A 149 -13.77 2.69 6.28
CA ASN A 149 -12.92 2.58 5.10
C ASN A 149 -11.62 1.85 5.47
N ASN A 150 -11.27 0.83 4.70
CA ASN A 150 -10.07 -0.01 4.93
C ASN A 150 -8.74 0.77 4.92
N CYS A 151 -8.76 2.02 4.47
CA CYS A 151 -7.62 2.94 4.43
C CYS A 151 -7.65 3.98 5.55
N SER A 152 -8.62 3.94 6.49
CA SER A 152 -8.80 5.01 7.49
C SER A 152 -7.53 5.31 8.29
N GLY A 153 -6.75 4.29 8.67
CA GLY A 153 -5.47 4.49 9.37
C GLY A 153 -4.43 5.24 8.54
N LYS A 154 -4.27 4.89 7.26
CA LYS A 154 -3.40 5.62 6.34
C LYS A 154 -3.81 7.10 6.24
N HIS A 155 -5.10 7.36 6.10
CA HIS A 155 -5.63 8.71 6.01
C HIS A 155 -5.45 9.48 7.33
N ALA A 156 -5.67 8.85 8.48
CA ALA A 156 -5.34 9.43 9.78
C ALA A 156 -3.86 9.87 9.85
N GLY A 157 -2.93 9.02 9.37
CA GLY A 157 -1.51 9.34 9.32
C GLY A 157 -1.20 10.54 8.42
N MET A 158 -1.83 10.64 7.25
CA MET A 158 -1.67 11.77 6.32
C MET A 158 -2.22 13.07 6.92
N ILE A 159 -3.41 13.03 7.53
CA ILE A 159 -4.01 14.17 8.23
C ILE A 159 -3.12 14.61 9.40
N THR A 160 -2.61 13.66 10.19
CA THR A 160 -1.72 13.93 11.32
C THR A 160 -0.45 14.65 10.86
N THR A 161 0.15 14.22 9.76
CA THR A 161 1.34 14.84 9.18
C THR A 161 1.06 16.29 8.76
N ALA A 162 -0.07 16.55 8.08
CA ALA A 162 -0.46 17.90 7.69
C ALA A 162 -0.67 18.80 8.92
N VAL A 163 -1.44 18.33 9.90
CA VAL A 163 -1.72 19.08 11.14
C VAL A 163 -0.45 19.41 11.91
N HIS A 164 0.47 18.44 12.05
CA HIS A 164 1.75 18.66 12.73
C HIS A 164 2.60 19.75 12.10
N LEU A 165 2.61 19.78 10.77
CA LEU A 165 3.41 20.72 9.99
C LEU A 165 2.72 22.07 9.76
N GLY A 166 1.52 22.27 10.33
CA GLY A 166 0.76 23.50 10.16
C GLY A 166 0.22 23.71 8.74
N GLU A 167 0.10 22.61 7.97
CA GLU A 167 -0.48 22.62 6.62
C GLU A 167 -2.00 22.45 6.70
N ASP A 168 -2.73 23.04 5.72
CA ASP A 168 -4.17 22.80 5.62
C ASP A 168 -4.41 21.32 5.29
N PRO A 169 -5.08 20.53 6.14
CA PRO A 169 -5.31 19.13 5.85
C PRO A 169 -6.35 18.89 4.74
N ARG A 170 -7.09 19.91 4.29
CA ARG A 170 -8.05 19.73 3.20
C ARG A 170 -7.34 19.48 1.89
N GLY A 171 -7.83 18.54 1.11
CA GLY A 171 -7.22 18.13 -0.15
C GLY A 171 -5.92 17.33 0.00
N TYR A 172 -5.62 16.80 1.19
CA TYR A 172 -4.42 15.99 1.42
C TYR A 172 -4.31 14.76 0.51
N VAL A 173 -5.39 14.36 -0.11
CA VAL A 173 -5.43 13.28 -1.10
C VAL A 173 -4.92 13.71 -2.49
N ARG A 174 -4.83 14.99 -2.79
CA ARG A 174 -4.43 15.49 -4.10
C ARG A 174 -2.91 15.37 -4.29
N ARG A 175 -2.47 14.97 -5.49
CA ARG A 175 -1.05 14.76 -5.79
C ARG A 175 -0.19 16.01 -5.52
N ASP A 176 -0.73 17.21 -5.75
CA ASP A 176 -0.04 18.49 -5.54
C ASP A 176 0.01 18.93 -4.07
N HIS A 177 -0.70 18.24 -3.17
CA HIS A 177 -0.66 18.54 -1.74
C HIS A 177 0.69 18.17 -1.12
N PRO A 178 1.23 18.98 -0.16
CA PRO A 178 2.52 18.70 0.47
C PRO A 178 2.67 17.30 1.06
N VAL A 179 1.61 16.74 1.64
CA VAL A 179 1.60 15.36 2.17
C VAL A 179 1.90 14.34 1.07
N GLN A 180 1.24 14.44 -0.11
CA GLN A 180 1.46 13.50 -1.19
C GLN A 180 2.82 13.70 -1.86
N ARG A 181 3.32 14.92 -1.92
CA ARG A 181 4.68 15.20 -2.39
C ARG A 181 5.75 14.55 -1.51
N ARG A 182 5.54 14.49 -0.18
CA ARG A 182 6.43 13.76 0.74
C ARG A 182 6.38 12.26 0.48
N VAL A 183 5.19 11.70 0.29
CA VAL A 183 5.03 10.30 -0.08
C VAL A 183 5.74 9.99 -1.40
N GLU A 184 5.54 10.84 -2.42
CA GLU A 184 6.19 10.72 -3.73
C GLU A 184 7.72 10.78 -3.62
N ALA A 185 8.25 11.71 -2.82
CA ALA A 185 9.69 11.84 -2.57
C ALA A 185 10.28 10.60 -1.87
N VAL A 186 9.58 10.05 -0.89
CA VAL A 186 9.99 8.79 -0.24
C VAL A 186 10.00 7.64 -1.24
N LEU A 187 8.97 7.56 -2.09
CA LEU A 187 8.87 6.53 -3.11
C LEU A 187 10.01 6.66 -4.14
N ALA A 188 10.31 7.87 -4.62
CA ALA A 188 11.41 8.14 -5.55
C ALA A 188 12.76 7.70 -4.96
N ASP A 189 13.02 8.05 -3.70
CA ASP A 189 14.26 7.71 -3.00
C ASP A 189 14.42 6.19 -2.83
N LEU A 190 13.37 5.49 -2.41
CA LEU A 190 13.42 4.04 -2.17
C LEU A 190 13.44 3.22 -3.46
N SER A 191 12.71 3.64 -4.50
CA SER A 191 12.64 2.92 -5.78
C SER A 191 13.79 3.26 -6.73
N GLY A 192 14.39 4.45 -6.58
CA GLY A 192 15.37 4.98 -7.53
C GLY A 192 14.75 5.43 -8.87
N LEU A 193 13.41 5.52 -8.95
CA LEU A 193 12.72 5.92 -10.17
C LEU A 193 12.40 7.42 -10.17
N ASP A 194 12.39 8.01 -11.36
CA ASP A 194 11.76 9.31 -11.57
C ASP A 194 10.23 9.16 -11.52
N THR A 195 9.65 9.43 -10.36
CA THR A 195 8.21 9.29 -10.12
C THR A 195 7.37 10.25 -10.94
N ALA A 196 7.95 11.35 -11.46
CA ALA A 196 7.26 12.27 -12.34
C ALA A 196 6.96 11.64 -13.71
N ALA A 197 7.80 10.71 -14.16
CA ALA A 197 7.64 9.99 -15.41
C ALA A 197 6.74 8.74 -15.31
N LEU A 198 6.37 8.32 -14.09
CA LEU A 198 5.54 7.11 -13.90
C LEU A 198 4.07 7.38 -14.18
N PRO A 199 3.34 6.40 -14.73
CA PRO A 199 1.88 6.46 -14.77
C PRO A 199 1.30 6.55 -13.35
N VAL A 200 0.35 7.46 -13.15
CA VAL A 200 -0.32 7.67 -11.86
C VAL A 200 -1.81 7.40 -12.03
N GLY A 201 -2.34 6.52 -11.21
CA GLY A 201 -3.77 6.31 -11.03
C GLY A 201 -4.24 6.89 -9.70
N ILE A 202 -5.55 7.06 -9.56
CA ILE A 202 -6.17 7.44 -8.29
C ILE A 202 -6.79 6.20 -7.67
N ASP A 203 -6.39 5.91 -6.44
CA ASP A 203 -6.89 4.77 -5.69
C ASP A 203 -8.36 4.97 -5.28
N GLY A 204 -9.08 3.89 -4.97
CA GLY A 204 -10.46 3.97 -4.51
C GLY A 204 -10.66 4.81 -3.23
N CYS A 205 -9.60 5.06 -2.48
CA CYS A 205 -9.57 5.97 -1.33
C CYS A 205 -9.07 7.39 -1.69
N SER A 206 -9.04 7.76 -2.97
CA SER A 206 -8.72 9.08 -3.51
C SER A 206 -7.24 9.48 -3.51
N VAL A 207 -6.31 8.69 -2.99
CA VAL A 207 -4.87 9.04 -3.03
C VAL A 207 -4.19 8.57 -4.31
N PRO A 208 -3.09 9.24 -4.75
CA PRO A 208 -2.30 8.79 -5.88
C PRO A 208 -1.65 7.43 -5.66
N ASN A 209 -1.54 6.65 -6.74
CA ASN A 209 -0.83 5.39 -6.79
C ASN A 209 0.01 5.35 -8.08
N TRP A 210 1.29 5.04 -7.96
CA TRP A 210 2.25 5.04 -9.06
C TRP A 210 2.44 3.62 -9.60
N ALA A 211 2.27 3.43 -10.92
CA ALA A 211 2.61 2.18 -11.56
C ALA A 211 4.11 2.08 -11.78
N MET A 212 4.70 0.96 -11.38
CA MET A 212 6.13 0.70 -11.53
C MET A 212 6.38 -0.78 -11.82
N PRO A 213 7.55 -1.15 -12.41
CA PRO A 213 7.90 -2.54 -12.62
C PRO A 213 7.79 -3.35 -11.32
N LEU A 214 7.23 -4.56 -11.40
CA LEU A 214 7.03 -5.40 -10.20
C LEU A 214 8.34 -5.65 -9.45
N ARG A 215 9.45 -5.92 -10.19
CA ARG A 215 10.77 -6.11 -9.55
C ARG A 215 11.26 -4.88 -8.80
N VAL A 216 10.96 -3.67 -9.29
CA VAL A 216 11.36 -2.42 -8.61
C VAL A 216 10.53 -2.21 -7.35
N PHE A 217 9.23 -2.50 -7.41
CA PHE A 217 8.40 -2.50 -6.20
C PHE A 217 8.88 -3.52 -5.17
N ALA A 218 9.23 -4.74 -5.59
CA ALA A 218 9.81 -5.75 -4.71
C ALA A 218 11.14 -5.30 -4.09
N ALA A 219 12.03 -4.66 -4.88
CA ALA A 219 13.28 -4.08 -4.38
C ALA A 219 13.03 -2.94 -3.37
N THR A 220 12.01 -2.10 -3.61
CA THR A 220 11.56 -1.06 -2.67
C THR A 220 11.14 -1.66 -1.34
N MET A 221 10.38 -2.75 -1.36
CA MET A 221 9.95 -3.44 -0.15
C MET A 221 11.08 -4.22 0.53
N ALA A 222 12.04 -4.76 -0.23
CA ALA A 222 13.25 -5.38 0.31
C ALA A 222 14.12 -4.35 1.06
N ARG A 223 14.29 -3.15 0.50
CA ARG A 223 14.94 -2.01 1.20
C ARG A 223 14.17 -1.56 2.44
N PHE A 224 12.85 -1.63 2.39
CA PHE A 224 12.03 -1.34 3.58
C PHE A 224 12.29 -2.36 4.69
N ALA A 225 12.42 -3.63 4.37
CA ALA A 225 12.70 -4.70 5.33
C ALA A 225 14.13 -4.62 5.89
N ASP A 226 15.11 -4.25 5.06
CA ASP A 226 16.50 -4.02 5.47
C ASP A 226 16.96 -2.61 5.05
N PRO A 227 16.75 -1.61 5.91
CA PRO A 227 17.07 -0.22 5.62
C PRO A 227 18.56 0.14 5.83
N ALA A 228 19.46 -0.84 5.78
CA ALA A 228 20.88 -0.60 5.86
C ALA A 228 21.36 0.34 4.73
N GLY A 229 22.23 1.31 5.08
CA GLY A 229 22.75 2.28 4.12
C GLY A 229 21.83 3.46 3.78
N LEU A 230 20.60 3.49 4.29
CA LEU A 230 19.70 4.64 4.17
C LEU A 230 20.02 5.72 5.22
N PRO A 231 19.59 6.98 5.01
CA PRO A 231 19.72 8.03 5.99
C PRO A 231 19.17 7.58 7.35
N PRO A 232 19.84 7.92 8.49
CA PRO A 232 19.47 7.39 9.81
C PRO A 232 18.01 7.61 10.20
N ALA A 233 17.44 8.78 9.89
CA ALA A 233 16.04 9.09 10.18
C ALA A 233 15.08 8.17 9.38
N ARG A 234 15.36 7.97 8.08
CA ARG A 234 14.61 7.08 7.20
C ARG A 234 14.66 5.63 7.71
N ALA A 235 15.86 5.15 8.01
CA ALA A 235 16.07 3.80 8.52
C ALA A 235 15.38 3.57 9.87
N ALA A 236 15.41 4.55 10.77
CA ALA A 236 14.73 4.50 12.06
C ALA A 236 13.19 4.45 11.90
N ALA A 237 12.63 5.29 11.01
CA ALA A 237 11.20 5.28 10.70
C ALA A 237 10.75 3.92 10.16
N MET A 238 11.48 3.36 9.20
CA MET A 238 11.16 2.07 8.59
C MET A 238 11.20 0.92 9.61
N ARG A 239 12.23 0.87 10.47
CA ARG A 239 12.31 -0.15 11.55
C ARG A 239 11.13 -0.02 12.51
N ARG A 240 10.76 1.20 12.88
CA ARG A 240 9.62 1.44 13.78
C ARG A 240 8.31 0.99 13.18
N ILE A 241 8.08 1.30 11.90
CA ILE A 241 6.90 0.84 11.16
C ILE A 241 6.89 -0.69 11.07
N ALA A 242 8.01 -1.32 10.71
CA ALA A 242 8.12 -2.77 10.61
C ALA A 242 7.85 -3.45 11.96
N ALA A 243 8.37 -2.93 13.06
CA ALA A 243 8.14 -3.44 14.41
C ALA A 243 6.65 -3.35 14.80
N ALA A 244 6.02 -2.20 14.58
CA ALA A 244 4.59 -2.01 14.86
C ALA A 244 3.71 -2.95 14.01
N TRP A 245 4.08 -3.12 12.73
CA TRP A 245 3.39 -4.04 11.82
C TRP A 245 3.48 -5.49 12.31
N ALA A 246 4.68 -5.96 12.65
CA ALA A 246 4.90 -7.31 13.17
C ALA A 246 4.18 -7.57 14.50
N ALA A 247 4.10 -6.55 15.37
CA ALA A 247 3.45 -6.65 16.69
C ALA A 247 1.91 -6.71 16.62
N HIS A 248 1.30 -6.25 15.51
CA HIS A 248 -0.15 -6.11 15.42
C HIS A 248 -0.75 -6.68 14.11
N PRO A 249 -0.56 -7.98 13.78
CA PRO A 249 -1.02 -8.58 12.53
C PRO A 249 -2.52 -8.35 12.27
N ARG A 250 -3.36 -8.49 13.30
CA ARG A 250 -4.80 -8.29 13.20
C ARG A 250 -5.17 -6.86 12.78
N LEU A 251 -4.42 -5.84 13.21
CA LEU A 251 -4.66 -4.46 12.81
C LEU A 251 -4.33 -4.20 11.34
N ILE A 252 -3.48 -5.01 10.73
CA ILE A 252 -3.09 -4.87 9.32
C ILE A 252 -4.22 -5.27 8.38
N SER A 253 -4.96 -6.34 8.69
CA SER A 253 -5.94 -6.90 7.76
C SER A 253 -7.27 -7.24 8.42
N GLY A 254 -7.24 -7.95 9.54
CA GLY A 254 -8.42 -8.40 10.29
C GLY A 254 -8.34 -9.88 10.66
N THR A 255 -9.30 -10.32 11.45
CA THR A 255 -9.38 -11.70 11.95
C THR A 255 -9.50 -12.70 10.79
N GLY A 256 -8.66 -13.72 10.81
CA GLY A 256 -8.70 -14.84 9.85
C GLY A 256 -8.29 -14.49 8.42
N ARG A 257 -7.92 -13.24 8.14
CA ARG A 257 -7.42 -12.81 6.82
C ARG A 257 -6.05 -13.42 6.53
N PHE A 258 -5.71 -13.58 5.25
CA PHE A 258 -4.46 -14.20 4.82
C PHE A 258 -3.23 -13.51 5.42
N ASP A 259 -3.14 -12.17 5.33
CA ASP A 259 -2.01 -11.40 5.87
C ASP A 259 -1.83 -11.67 7.37
N THR A 260 -2.93 -11.61 8.13
CA THR A 260 -2.93 -11.88 9.58
C THR A 260 -2.46 -13.29 9.88
N ARG A 261 -3.05 -14.30 9.22
CA ARG A 261 -2.72 -15.71 9.44
C ARG A 261 -1.26 -16.01 9.10
N LEU A 262 -0.74 -15.44 8.03
CA LEU A 262 0.66 -15.67 7.64
C LEU A 262 1.63 -15.07 8.66
N MET A 263 1.35 -13.87 9.16
CA MET A 263 2.17 -13.22 10.20
C MET A 263 2.04 -13.92 11.56
N ASP A 264 0.88 -14.48 11.90
CA ASP A 264 0.69 -15.27 13.12
C ASP A 264 1.44 -16.61 13.07
N LEU A 265 1.58 -17.21 11.87
CA LEU A 265 2.32 -18.47 11.67
C LEU A 265 3.84 -18.25 11.66
N LEU A 266 4.31 -17.10 11.24
CA LEU A 266 5.72 -16.74 11.10
C LEU A 266 6.00 -15.40 11.81
N PRO A 267 5.85 -15.35 13.15
CA PRO A 267 5.91 -14.10 13.89
C PRO A 267 7.31 -13.49 13.84
N GLY A 268 7.38 -12.23 13.38
CA GLY A 268 8.64 -11.49 13.24
C GLY A 268 9.47 -11.85 12.01
N GLU A 269 9.14 -12.91 11.27
CA GLU A 269 9.86 -13.34 10.08
C GLU A 269 9.24 -12.77 8.80
N VAL A 270 7.92 -12.51 8.80
CA VAL A 270 7.17 -12.07 7.62
C VAL A 270 6.32 -10.85 7.93
N LEU A 271 6.37 -9.86 7.06
CA LEU A 271 5.41 -8.76 6.98
C LEU A 271 4.54 -8.96 5.74
N ALA A 272 3.31 -9.38 5.91
CA ALA A 272 2.40 -9.66 4.81
C ALA A 272 1.46 -8.48 4.54
N LYS A 273 1.27 -8.13 3.26
CA LYS A 273 0.35 -7.07 2.86
C LYS A 273 -0.29 -7.33 1.50
N GLY A 274 -1.58 -7.53 1.50
CA GLY A 274 -2.38 -7.56 0.29
C GLY A 274 -2.42 -6.21 -0.42
N GLY A 275 -2.45 -6.23 -1.76
CA GLY A 275 -2.68 -5.09 -2.63
C GLY A 275 -4.17 -4.77 -2.77
N ALA A 276 -4.73 -5.02 -3.96
CA ALA A 276 -6.16 -4.80 -4.27
C ALA A 276 -6.91 -6.09 -4.59
N GLU A 277 -6.19 -7.12 -5.03
CA GLU A 277 -6.73 -8.40 -5.47
C GLU A 277 -6.00 -9.55 -4.79
#